data_a1fd63a4891be8ca060f8e824d24f6ff
#
_entry.id   a1fd63a4891be8ca060f8e824d24f6ff
#
_cell.length_a   1.000
_cell.length_b   1.000
_cell.length_c   1.000
_cell.angle_alpha   90.00
_cell.angle_beta   90.00
_cell.angle_gamma   90.00
#
_symmetry.space_group_name_H-M   'P 1'
#
loop_
_entity.id
_entity.type
_entity.pdbx_description
1 polymer ?
#
loop_
_entity_poly.entity_id
_entity_poly.type
_entity_poly.pdbx_seq_one_letter_code
_entity_poly.pdbx_strand_id
1 'polypeptide(L)'
;MKSLLEPCCHLCTHSPEHPCVDFIICLKTGPLCHDSKSCQQEKEKQKLCVNEEAEDVVYVTIGMASCGLAAGAQKVYNFFQRQLKRRGYQAYVKKTGCLGFCSEEVLVRVKKPGKTTVIFSRVNVEKASDIIDLYLEKDILPEEYVWGRDFYKPGNSNFAKGNEIILGKQKRLIMKNAGIIDPTSLEAYILQGGFTAFNEVLKEKDPEKIIKTVIDSGLRGRGGAGFLTGEKWRQFREGAKPKLVIANGHESDPAAFTNRALLESDPLSVLEGLMIA
;
A
#
# COMPACT_ATOMS: atom_id res chain seq x y z
N MET A 1 10.99 1.90 -12.80
CA MET A 1 11.84 1.85 -11.58
C MET A 1 12.65 0.58 -11.66
N LYS A 2 13.96 0.63 -11.44
CA LYS A 2 14.74 -0.57 -11.18
C LYS A 2 14.30 -1.12 -9.83
N SER A 3 14.16 -2.43 -9.70
CA SER A 3 13.88 -3.07 -8.41
C SER A 3 14.99 -2.69 -7.42
N LEU A 4 14.61 -2.32 -6.19
CA LEU A 4 15.58 -2.08 -5.11
C LEU A 4 16.38 -3.34 -4.76
N LEU A 5 15.82 -4.51 -5.05
CA LEU A 5 16.43 -5.80 -4.77
C LEU A 5 17.69 -6.03 -5.60
N GLU A 6 17.69 -5.64 -6.88
CA GLU A 6 18.79 -5.95 -7.79
C GLU A 6 20.12 -5.27 -7.43
N PRO A 7 20.22 -3.96 -7.18
CA PRO A 7 21.51 -3.37 -6.85
C PRO A 7 21.99 -3.73 -5.45
N CYS A 8 21.06 -3.84 -4.49
CA CYS A 8 21.41 -4.05 -3.09
C CYS A 8 21.90 -5.48 -2.81
N CYS A 9 21.22 -6.48 -3.42
CA CYS A 9 21.56 -7.88 -3.16
C CYS A 9 22.79 -8.35 -3.92
N HIS A 10 23.08 -7.78 -5.10
CA HIS A 10 24.22 -8.18 -5.91
C HIS A 10 25.52 -7.42 -5.59
N LEU A 11 25.41 -6.23 -5.02
CA LEU A 11 26.55 -5.37 -4.69
C LEU A 11 26.71 -5.13 -3.18
N CYS A 12 25.93 -5.83 -2.35
CA CYS A 12 25.98 -5.63 -0.91
C CYS A 12 27.26 -6.23 -0.32
N THR A 13 28.07 -5.38 0.29
CA THR A 13 29.28 -5.78 1.03
C THR A 13 28.98 -6.12 2.49
N HIS A 14 27.75 -5.85 2.98
CA HIS A 14 27.35 -6.08 4.36
C HIS A 14 27.14 -7.55 4.69
N SER A 15 26.57 -8.32 3.74
CA SER A 15 26.32 -9.75 3.94
C SER A 15 26.68 -10.55 2.69
N PRO A 16 27.44 -11.66 2.83
CA PRO A 16 27.71 -12.56 1.73
C PRO A 16 26.50 -13.42 1.35
N GLU A 17 25.46 -13.45 2.19
CA GLU A 17 24.25 -14.24 1.97
C GLU A 17 23.22 -13.48 1.13
N HIS A 18 22.63 -14.18 0.18
CA HIS A 18 21.55 -13.66 -0.65
C HIS A 18 20.38 -14.65 -0.67
N PRO A 19 19.15 -14.19 -0.28
CA PRO A 19 18.77 -12.84 0.15
C PRO A 19 19.38 -12.47 1.51
N CYS A 20 19.75 -11.19 1.65
CA CYS A 20 20.34 -10.67 2.89
C CYS A 20 19.29 -10.65 4.01
N VAL A 21 19.60 -11.27 5.15
CA VAL A 21 18.71 -11.32 6.33
C VAL A 21 18.41 -9.93 6.91
N ASP A 22 19.31 -8.98 6.72
CA ASP A 22 19.14 -7.58 7.17
C ASP A 22 18.49 -6.67 6.15
N PHE A 23 17.99 -7.21 5.02
CA PHE A 23 17.39 -6.44 3.94
C PHE A 23 16.23 -5.55 4.42
N ILE A 24 15.37 -6.07 5.29
CA ILE A 24 14.24 -5.33 5.88
C ILE A 24 14.75 -4.16 6.72
N ILE A 25 15.76 -4.38 7.56
CA ILE A 25 16.36 -3.34 8.39
C ILE A 25 17.04 -2.30 7.50
N CYS A 26 17.79 -2.75 6.51
CA CYS A 26 18.46 -1.90 5.55
C CYS A 26 17.49 -0.99 4.77
N LEU A 27 16.34 -1.50 4.36
CA LEU A 27 15.31 -0.69 3.71
C LEU A 27 14.65 0.31 4.66
N LYS A 28 14.41 -0.10 5.90
CA LYS A 28 13.64 0.69 6.87
C LYS A 28 14.47 1.82 7.50
N THR A 29 15.69 1.52 7.96
CA THR A 29 16.50 2.43 8.78
C THR A 29 17.65 3.08 8.03
N GLY A 30 17.82 2.77 6.76
CA GLY A 30 18.91 3.24 5.91
C GLY A 30 19.91 2.14 5.62
N PRO A 31 20.80 2.37 4.64
CA PRO A 31 21.74 1.35 4.22
C PRO A 31 22.69 1.01 5.37
N LEU A 32 22.79 -0.30 5.67
CA LEU A 32 23.79 -0.81 6.61
C LEU A 32 25.19 -0.83 6.00
N CYS A 33 25.27 -0.82 4.67
CA CYS A 33 26.54 -0.67 3.93
C CYS A 33 26.86 0.82 3.77
N HIS A 34 28.00 1.26 4.30
CA HIS A 34 28.45 2.65 4.23
C HIS A 34 29.06 3.03 2.88
N ASP A 35 29.35 2.05 2.01
CA ASP A 35 30.22 2.25 0.84
C ASP A 35 29.47 2.64 -0.45
N SER A 36 28.15 2.66 -0.48
CA SER A 36 27.39 2.97 -1.68
C SER A 36 26.50 4.20 -1.55
N LYS A 37 27.08 5.37 -1.85
CA LYS A 37 26.32 6.63 -1.96
C LYS A 37 25.14 6.54 -2.95
N SER A 38 25.30 5.78 -4.05
CA SER A 38 24.25 5.58 -5.03
C SER A 38 23.06 4.79 -4.47
N CYS A 39 23.32 3.77 -3.65
CA CYS A 39 22.28 3.02 -2.96
C CYS A 39 21.52 3.89 -1.94
N GLN A 40 22.23 4.76 -1.21
CA GLN A 40 21.62 5.69 -0.28
C GLN A 40 20.68 6.66 -0.99
N GLN A 41 21.13 7.27 -2.07
CA GLN A 41 20.34 8.20 -2.88
C GLN A 41 19.09 7.55 -3.48
N GLU A 42 19.23 6.34 -4.01
CA GLU A 42 18.08 5.63 -4.61
C GLU A 42 17.04 5.24 -3.55
N LYS A 43 17.47 4.80 -2.37
CA LYS A 43 16.56 4.50 -1.24
C LYS A 43 15.85 5.72 -0.72
N GLU A 44 16.57 6.84 -0.57
CA GLU A 44 15.96 8.10 -0.13
C GLU A 44 14.92 8.58 -1.14
N LYS A 45 15.26 8.56 -2.43
CA LYS A 45 14.33 8.88 -3.50
C LYS A 45 13.08 7.99 -3.48
N GLN A 46 13.21 6.71 -3.18
CA GLN A 46 12.06 5.81 -3.11
C GLN A 46 11.22 6.05 -1.86
N LYS A 47 11.83 6.36 -0.71
CA LYS A 47 11.10 6.79 0.49
C LYS A 47 10.26 8.03 0.18
N LEU A 48 10.87 9.04 -0.42
CA LEU A 48 10.17 10.26 -0.82
C LEU A 48 9.02 9.96 -1.79
N CYS A 49 9.23 9.04 -2.73
CA CYS A 49 8.19 8.63 -3.68
C CYS A 49 7.02 7.90 -3.01
N VAL A 50 7.31 6.93 -2.13
CA VAL A 50 6.25 6.16 -1.43
C VAL A 50 5.46 7.06 -0.48
N ASN A 51 6.14 7.92 0.26
CA ASN A 51 5.53 8.81 1.25
C ASN A 51 4.93 10.09 0.63
N GLU A 52 5.20 10.36 -0.66
CA GLU A 52 4.79 11.58 -1.34
C GLU A 52 5.30 12.87 -0.66
N GLU A 53 6.55 12.83 -0.20
CA GLU A 53 7.18 13.90 0.58
C GLU A 53 8.02 14.87 -0.26
N ALA A 54 8.31 14.55 -1.52
CA ALA A 54 9.03 15.48 -2.40
C ALA A 54 8.13 16.68 -2.76
N GLU A 55 8.58 17.89 -2.45
CA GLU A 55 7.76 19.10 -2.50
C GLU A 55 7.46 19.57 -3.94
N ASP A 56 8.42 19.39 -4.86
CA ASP A 56 8.31 19.89 -6.24
C ASP A 56 7.86 18.84 -7.25
N VAL A 57 7.19 17.79 -6.79
CA VAL A 57 6.83 16.62 -7.59
C VAL A 57 5.33 16.45 -7.66
N VAL A 58 4.82 16.15 -8.86
CA VAL A 58 3.43 15.72 -9.07
C VAL A 58 3.32 14.22 -8.80
N TYR A 59 2.38 13.84 -7.95
CA TYR A 59 2.05 12.43 -7.72
C TYR A 59 0.70 12.11 -8.33
N VAL A 60 0.67 11.09 -9.18
CA VAL A 60 -0.56 10.54 -9.78
C VAL A 60 -0.70 9.10 -9.34
N THR A 61 -1.68 8.79 -8.51
CA THR A 61 -1.93 7.44 -7.99
C THR A 61 -3.22 6.89 -8.57
N ILE A 62 -3.16 5.69 -9.17
CA ILE A 62 -4.26 5.10 -9.94
C ILE A 62 -4.67 3.78 -9.31
N GLY A 63 -5.98 3.58 -9.08
CA GLY A 63 -6.57 2.35 -8.60
C GLY A 63 -6.39 1.23 -9.64
N MET A 64 -5.65 0.17 -9.27
CA MET A 64 -5.29 -0.94 -10.16
C MET A 64 -5.80 -2.29 -9.64
N ALA A 65 -6.79 -2.29 -8.75
CA ALA A 65 -7.52 -3.48 -8.35
C ALA A 65 -8.38 -4.03 -9.49
N SER A 66 -8.98 -5.21 -9.33
CA SER A 66 -9.74 -5.89 -10.38
C SER A 66 -10.80 -5.00 -11.04
N CYS A 67 -11.56 -4.22 -10.25
CA CYS A 67 -12.57 -3.30 -10.80
C CYS A 67 -11.95 -2.16 -11.61
N GLY A 68 -10.84 -1.57 -11.13
CA GLY A 68 -10.11 -0.55 -11.85
C GLY A 68 -9.53 -1.07 -13.16
N LEU A 69 -8.94 -2.26 -13.15
CA LEU A 69 -8.40 -2.90 -14.36
C LEU A 69 -9.52 -3.18 -15.38
N ALA A 70 -10.68 -3.69 -14.93
CA ALA A 70 -11.84 -3.91 -15.79
C ALA A 70 -12.40 -2.61 -16.38
N ALA A 71 -12.34 -1.50 -15.61
CA ALA A 71 -12.74 -0.17 -16.08
C ALA A 71 -11.68 0.53 -16.97
N GLY A 72 -10.50 -0.08 -17.18
CA GLY A 72 -9.48 0.44 -18.09
C GLY A 72 -8.31 1.18 -17.41
N ALA A 73 -8.10 1.00 -16.11
CA ALA A 73 -7.03 1.67 -15.34
C ALA A 73 -5.64 1.50 -15.94
N GLN A 74 -5.33 0.36 -16.57
CA GLN A 74 -4.04 0.15 -17.22
C GLN A 74 -3.80 1.14 -18.38
N LYS A 75 -4.86 1.45 -19.17
CA LYS A 75 -4.77 2.44 -20.26
C LYS A 75 -4.52 3.84 -19.71
N VAL A 76 -5.23 4.21 -18.64
CA VAL A 76 -5.10 5.50 -17.94
C VAL A 76 -3.70 5.64 -17.34
N TYR A 77 -3.20 4.61 -16.67
CA TYR A 77 -1.85 4.58 -16.10
C TYR A 77 -0.77 4.79 -17.16
N ASN A 78 -0.83 4.02 -18.25
CA ASN A 78 0.12 4.15 -19.36
C ASN A 78 0.05 5.52 -20.04
N PHE A 79 -1.15 6.11 -20.11
CA PHE A 79 -1.35 7.44 -20.64
C PHE A 79 -0.65 8.51 -19.79
N PHE A 80 -0.91 8.54 -18.49
CA PHE A 80 -0.25 9.47 -17.56
C PHE A 80 1.27 9.32 -17.61
N GLN A 81 1.80 8.11 -17.54
CA GLN A 81 3.24 7.87 -17.61
C GLN A 81 3.88 8.48 -18.87
N ARG A 82 3.28 8.24 -20.03
CA ARG A 82 3.80 8.74 -21.31
C ARG A 82 3.67 10.24 -21.44
N GLN A 83 2.51 10.81 -21.09
CA GLN A 83 2.25 12.23 -21.25
C GLN A 83 3.07 13.10 -20.30
N LEU A 84 3.14 12.75 -19.02
CA LEU A 84 3.92 13.50 -18.04
C LEU A 84 5.41 13.47 -18.36
N LYS A 85 5.94 12.30 -18.78
CA LYS A 85 7.32 12.20 -19.26
C LYS A 85 7.57 13.04 -20.51
N ARG A 86 6.67 13.00 -21.51
CA ARG A 86 6.80 13.76 -22.76
C ARG A 86 6.78 15.27 -22.54
N ARG A 87 5.99 15.73 -21.55
CA ARG A 87 5.85 17.15 -21.20
C ARG A 87 6.90 17.64 -20.18
N GLY A 88 7.86 16.77 -19.79
CA GLY A 88 8.95 17.15 -18.90
C GLY A 88 8.57 17.33 -17.42
N TYR A 89 7.40 16.82 -17.00
CA TYR A 89 7.02 16.91 -15.59
C TYR A 89 7.92 16.07 -14.69
N GLN A 90 8.32 16.64 -13.57
CA GLN A 90 8.82 15.84 -12.45
C GLN A 90 7.61 15.19 -11.77
N ALA A 91 7.32 13.95 -12.14
CA ALA A 91 6.12 13.27 -11.70
C ALA A 91 6.36 11.79 -11.39
N TYR A 92 5.67 11.30 -10.36
CA TYR A 92 5.58 9.88 -10.04
C TYR A 92 4.16 9.37 -10.33
N VAL A 93 4.06 8.44 -11.29
CA VAL A 93 2.81 7.74 -11.57
C VAL A 93 2.84 6.42 -10.81
N LYS A 94 1.96 6.27 -9.83
CA LYS A 94 1.89 5.16 -8.87
C LYS A 94 0.65 4.32 -9.12
N LYS A 95 0.75 3.05 -8.74
CA LYS A 95 -0.38 2.14 -8.65
C LYS A 95 -0.83 2.03 -7.21
N THR A 96 -2.11 1.74 -7.00
CA THR A 96 -2.63 1.37 -5.68
C THR A 96 -3.68 0.28 -5.80
N GLY A 97 -3.96 -0.40 -4.69
CA GLY A 97 -4.97 -1.44 -4.63
C GLY A 97 -6.39 -0.90 -4.47
N CYS A 98 -7.30 -1.77 -4.06
CA CYS A 98 -8.72 -1.49 -3.93
C CYS A 98 -9.01 -0.47 -2.81
N LEU A 99 -9.83 0.52 -3.13
CA LEU A 99 -10.34 1.51 -2.16
C LEU A 99 -11.78 1.20 -1.70
N GLY A 100 -12.43 0.21 -2.32
CA GLY A 100 -13.80 -0.18 -2.02
C GLY A 100 -14.87 0.58 -2.80
N PHE A 101 -14.51 1.46 -3.73
CA PHE A 101 -15.44 2.30 -4.51
C PHE A 101 -15.53 1.85 -5.96
N CYS A 102 -15.91 0.59 -6.17
CA CYS A 102 -15.91 -0.05 -7.50
C CYS A 102 -16.77 0.69 -8.54
N SER A 103 -17.88 1.33 -8.13
CA SER A 103 -18.75 2.13 -9.02
C SER A 103 -18.07 3.40 -9.56
N GLU A 104 -17.03 3.88 -8.89
CA GLU A 104 -16.33 5.11 -9.23
C GLU A 104 -15.01 4.90 -9.97
N GLU A 105 -14.67 3.63 -10.24
CA GLU A 105 -13.43 3.31 -10.97
C GLU A 105 -13.51 3.81 -12.45
N VAL A 106 -12.43 4.30 -13.03
CA VAL A 106 -11.05 4.36 -12.54
C VAL A 106 -10.87 5.57 -11.63
N LEU A 107 -10.39 5.31 -10.41
CA LEU A 107 -10.05 6.38 -9.47
C LEU A 107 -8.60 6.84 -9.71
N VAL A 108 -8.43 8.16 -9.85
CA VAL A 108 -7.12 8.79 -10.02
C VAL A 108 -6.94 9.88 -8.98
N ARG A 109 -5.97 9.70 -8.12
CA ARG A 109 -5.57 10.69 -7.12
C ARG A 109 -4.40 11.50 -7.63
N VAL A 110 -4.52 12.83 -7.59
CA VAL A 110 -3.47 13.76 -8.01
C VAL A 110 -3.08 14.66 -6.85
N LYS A 111 -1.79 14.67 -6.51
CA LYS A 111 -1.19 15.60 -5.57
C LYS A 111 -0.24 16.52 -6.35
N LYS A 112 -0.58 17.80 -6.41
CA LYS A 112 0.25 18.87 -6.99
C LYS A 112 1.07 19.56 -5.90
N PRO A 113 2.26 20.07 -6.20
CA PRO A 113 3.02 20.92 -5.29
C PRO A 113 2.18 22.08 -4.75
N GLY A 114 2.19 22.28 -3.44
CA GLY A 114 1.48 23.39 -2.78
C GLY A 114 -0.06 23.34 -2.84
N LYS A 115 -0.65 22.27 -3.38
CA LYS A 115 -2.11 22.15 -3.53
C LYS A 115 -2.67 20.98 -2.73
N THR A 116 -3.94 21.06 -2.41
CA THR A 116 -4.75 19.97 -1.85
C THR A 116 -4.80 18.78 -2.80
N THR A 117 -4.65 17.58 -2.28
CA THR A 117 -4.80 16.35 -3.06
C THR A 117 -6.23 16.21 -3.57
N VAL A 118 -6.38 15.89 -4.85
CA VAL A 118 -7.68 15.72 -5.52
C VAL A 118 -7.84 14.29 -6.00
N ILE A 119 -9.04 13.73 -5.86
CA ILE A 119 -9.41 12.43 -6.38
C ILE A 119 -10.45 12.62 -7.48
N PHE A 120 -10.13 12.12 -8.65
CA PHE A 120 -11.02 12.08 -9.81
C PHE A 120 -11.61 10.69 -9.97
N SER A 121 -12.87 10.61 -10.38
CA SER A 121 -13.57 9.34 -10.61
C SER A 121 -13.95 9.11 -12.06
N ARG A 122 -14.14 7.82 -12.39
CA ARG A 122 -14.56 7.38 -13.75
C ARG A 122 -13.65 7.95 -14.83
N VAL A 123 -12.34 7.95 -14.54
CA VAL A 123 -11.33 8.53 -15.43
C VAL A 123 -11.04 7.57 -16.58
N ASN A 124 -11.28 8.04 -17.79
CA ASN A 124 -10.83 7.44 -19.03
C ASN A 124 -9.64 8.22 -19.62
N VAL A 125 -9.17 7.87 -20.80
CA VAL A 125 -8.02 8.55 -21.44
C VAL A 125 -8.34 10.02 -21.80
N GLU A 126 -9.58 10.34 -22.15
CA GLU A 126 -9.99 11.71 -22.46
C GLU A 126 -9.95 12.58 -21.22
N LYS A 127 -10.59 12.17 -20.13
CA LYS A 127 -10.53 12.86 -18.83
C LYS A 127 -9.10 12.94 -18.29
N ALA A 128 -8.27 11.92 -18.52
CA ALA A 128 -6.86 11.97 -18.14
C ALA A 128 -6.09 13.05 -18.90
N SER A 129 -6.43 13.30 -20.18
CA SER A 129 -5.90 14.43 -20.95
C SER A 129 -6.35 15.76 -20.35
N ASP A 130 -7.64 15.91 -20.09
CA ASP A 130 -8.20 17.12 -19.47
C ASP A 130 -7.58 17.42 -18.11
N ILE A 131 -7.35 16.40 -17.27
CA ILE A 131 -6.67 16.55 -15.98
C ILE A 131 -5.25 17.12 -16.19
N ILE A 132 -4.52 16.65 -17.20
CA ILE A 132 -3.18 17.20 -17.50
C ILE A 132 -3.31 18.63 -18.02
N ASP A 133 -4.14 18.84 -19.06
CA ASP A 133 -4.21 20.10 -19.78
C ASP A 133 -4.84 21.23 -18.96
N LEU A 134 -5.86 20.92 -18.16
CA LEU A 134 -6.55 21.90 -17.33
C LEU A 134 -5.94 22.01 -15.94
N TYR A 135 -5.85 20.87 -15.22
CA TYR A 135 -5.47 20.93 -13.80
C TYR A 135 -3.96 21.03 -13.60
N LEU A 136 -3.15 20.27 -14.35
CA LEU A 136 -1.69 20.33 -14.16
C LEU A 136 -1.06 21.55 -14.84
N GLU A 137 -1.45 21.88 -16.07
CA GLU A 137 -0.84 22.98 -16.82
C GLU A 137 -1.44 24.35 -16.52
N LYS A 138 -2.78 24.44 -16.52
CA LYS A 138 -3.48 25.73 -16.42
C LYS A 138 -3.97 26.06 -15.01
N ASP A 139 -3.79 25.14 -14.06
CA ASP A 139 -4.30 25.25 -12.68
C ASP A 139 -5.82 25.40 -12.57
N ILE A 140 -6.57 24.94 -13.57
CA ILE A 140 -8.03 24.93 -13.64
C ILE A 140 -8.52 23.54 -13.24
N LEU A 141 -9.22 23.45 -12.11
CA LEU A 141 -9.75 22.17 -11.63
C LEU A 141 -11.04 21.80 -12.38
N PRO A 142 -11.10 20.65 -13.11
CA PRO A 142 -12.34 20.16 -13.71
C PRO A 142 -13.24 19.56 -12.62
N GLU A 143 -14.05 20.41 -11.98
CA GLU A 143 -14.86 20.07 -10.79
C GLU A 143 -15.85 18.93 -11.07
N GLU A 144 -16.31 18.76 -12.31
CA GLU A 144 -17.22 17.70 -12.73
C GLU A 144 -16.61 16.29 -12.67
N TYR A 145 -15.27 16.19 -12.61
CA TYR A 145 -14.56 14.93 -12.47
C TYR A 145 -14.15 14.66 -11.03
N VAL A 146 -14.26 15.65 -10.15
CA VAL A 146 -13.83 15.56 -8.76
C VAL A 146 -14.77 14.68 -7.96
N TRP A 147 -14.22 13.60 -7.41
CA TRP A 147 -14.92 12.72 -6.48
C TRP A 147 -14.64 13.07 -5.02
N GLY A 148 -13.43 13.56 -4.70
CA GLY A 148 -13.05 13.94 -3.34
C GLY A 148 -11.72 14.69 -3.27
N ARG A 149 -11.40 15.18 -2.07
CA ARG A 149 -10.18 15.95 -1.79
C ARG A 149 -9.58 15.51 -0.44
N ASP A 150 -8.25 15.54 -0.30
CA ASP A 150 -7.48 15.25 0.93
C ASP A 150 -7.79 13.92 1.64
N PHE A 151 -7.82 12.86 0.89
CA PHE A 151 -8.29 11.55 1.27
C PHE A 151 -7.55 10.88 2.46
N TYR A 152 -6.32 11.26 2.77
CA TYR A 152 -5.43 10.47 3.62
C TYR A 152 -4.67 11.22 4.72
N LYS A 153 -5.12 12.38 5.15
CA LYS A 153 -4.51 12.98 6.35
C LYS A 153 -5.25 12.52 7.60
N PRO A 154 -4.65 11.67 8.45
CA PRO A 154 -5.22 11.35 9.76
C PRO A 154 -5.39 12.65 10.56
N GLY A 155 -6.61 12.95 11.01
CA GLY A 155 -6.91 14.09 11.86
C GLY A 155 -7.31 15.39 11.16
N ASN A 156 -7.39 15.44 9.84
CA ASN A 156 -7.88 16.62 9.14
C ASN A 156 -9.35 16.44 8.73
N SER A 157 -10.24 17.18 9.40
CA SER A 157 -11.71 17.12 9.21
C SER A 157 -12.24 18.08 8.15
N ASN A 158 -11.38 18.74 7.40
CA ASN A 158 -11.78 19.72 6.38
C ASN A 158 -12.03 19.05 5.02
N PHE A 159 -13.10 18.30 4.94
CA PHE A 159 -13.56 17.66 3.72
C PHE A 159 -14.66 18.49 3.05
N ALA A 160 -14.60 18.65 1.74
CA ALA A 160 -15.61 19.27 0.94
C ALA A 160 -16.87 18.37 0.77
N LYS A 161 -17.92 18.88 0.18
CA LYS A 161 -19.29 18.33 0.17
C LYS A 161 -19.44 16.95 -0.50
N GLY A 162 -20.18 16.03 0.11
CA GLY A 162 -20.75 14.84 -0.53
C GLY A 162 -20.18 13.49 -0.04
N ASN A 163 -19.37 12.79 -0.83
CA ASN A 163 -18.90 11.43 -0.58
C ASN A 163 -17.82 11.32 0.52
N GLU A 164 -17.28 12.41 0.96
CA GLU A 164 -16.21 12.56 1.96
C GLU A 164 -16.63 12.16 3.37
N ILE A 165 -17.91 12.30 3.69
CA ILE A 165 -18.46 11.96 5.00
C ILE A 165 -18.24 10.47 5.34
N ILE A 166 -18.27 9.60 4.34
CA ILE A 166 -18.13 8.15 4.54
C ILE A 166 -16.70 7.82 4.95
N LEU A 167 -15.69 8.41 4.30
CA LEU A 167 -14.28 8.08 4.53
C LEU A 167 -13.68 8.81 5.72
N GLY A 168 -14.05 10.06 5.92
CA GLY A 168 -13.57 10.85 7.06
C GLY A 168 -13.97 10.28 8.43
N LYS A 169 -15.03 9.45 8.48
CA LYS A 169 -15.47 8.75 9.69
C LYS A 169 -14.85 7.35 9.86
N GLN A 170 -14.17 6.81 8.86
CA GLN A 170 -13.57 5.48 8.93
C GLN A 170 -12.23 5.51 9.65
N LYS A 171 -12.10 4.66 10.68
CA LYS A 171 -10.80 4.36 11.29
C LYS A 171 -10.25 3.08 10.65
N ARG A 172 -9.34 3.24 9.69
CA ARG A 172 -8.75 2.13 8.96
C ARG A 172 -7.55 1.56 9.71
N LEU A 173 -7.70 0.39 10.31
CA LEU A 173 -6.63 -0.36 10.96
C LEU A 173 -6.05 -1.41 10.03
N ILE A 174 -6.88 -2.36 9.58
CA ILE A 174 -6.46 -3.46 8.69
C ILE A 174 -6.19 -2.95 7.28
N MET A 175 -7.02 -2.04 6.77
CA MET A 175 -6.90 -1.43 5.45
C MET A 175 -6.05 -0.13 5.45
N LYS A 176 -5.11 0.01 6.39
CA LYS A 176 -4.30 1.23 6.53
C LYS A 176 -3.49 1.58 5.28
N ASN A 177 -3.04 0.57 4.56
CA ASN A 177 -2.20 0.72 3.36
C ASN A 177 -3.02 0.86 2.06
N ALA A 178 -4.34 0.63 2.11
CA ALA A 178 -5.22 0.73 0.94
C ALA A 178 -5.23 2.15 0.37
N GLY A 179 -4.92 2.30 -0.90
CA GLY A 179 -4.81 3.58 -1.59
C GLY A 179 -3.47 4.32 -1.37
N ILE A 180 -2.54 3.74 -0.60
CA ILE A 180 -1.23 4.34 -0.29
C ILE A 180 -0.12 3.62 -1.03
N ILE A 181 -0.07 2.28 -0.93
CA ILE A 181 0.99 1.48 -1.53
C ILE A 181 0.55 0.80 -2.82
N ASP A 182 1.52 0.43 -3.64
CA ASP A 182 1.33 -0.57 -4.69
C ASP A 182 1.31 -1.95 -4.01
N PRO A 183 0.19 -2.70 -4.07
CA PRO A 183 0.06 -4.01 -3.41
C PRO A 183 1.01 -5.07 -3.97
N THR A 184 1.61 -4.81 -5.13
CA THR A 184 2.60 -5.69 -5.77
C THR A 184 4.04 -5.31 -5.45
N SER A 185 4.26 -4.22 -4.70
CA SER A 185 5.60 -3.74 -4.35
C SER A 185 5.97 -4.14 -2.92
N LEU A 186 6.92 -5.06 -2.81
CA LEU A 186 7.53 -5.46 -1.55
C LEU A 186 8.19 -4.27 -0.85
N GLU A 187 8.88 -3.43 -1.62
CA GLU A 187 9.58 -2.26 -1.13
C GLU A 187 8.61 -1.24 -0.50
N ALA A 188 7.50 -0.96 -1.19
CA ALA A 188 6.48 -0.05 -0.67
C ALA A 188 5.88 -0.56 0.64
N TYR A 189 5.63 -1.86 0.74
CA TYR A 189 5.13 -2.48 1.97
C TYR A 189 6.14 -2.36 3.12
N ILE A 190 7.42 -2.66 2.90
CA ILE A 190 8.48 -2.54 3.91
C ILE A 190 8.67 -1.09 4.35
N LEU A 191 8.67 -0.13 3.42
CA LEU A 191 8.79 1.30 3.73
C LEU A 191 7.63 1.81 4.60
N GLN A 192 6.44 1.22 4.48
CA GLN A 192 5.29 1.48 5.37
C GLN A 192 5.31 0.67 6.68
N GLY A 193 6.43 0.03 6.99
CA GLY A 193 6.64 -0.71 8.23
C GLY A 193 6.29 -2.19 8.17
N GLY A 194 6.02 -2.72 6.98
CA GLY A 194 5.79 -4.15 6.76
C GLY A 194 6.98 -5.02 7.16
N PHE A 195 6.70 -6.27 7.49
CA PHE A 195 7.64 -7.28 8.00
C PHE A 195 8.39 -6.91 9.27
N THR A 196 8.01 -5.82 9.94
CA THR A 196 8.62 -5.44 11.23
C THR A 196 8.30 -6.47 12.31
N ALA A 197 7.01 -6.82 12.44
CA ALA A 197 6.58 -7.81 13.42
C ALA A 197 7.17 -9.19 13.13
N PHE A 198 7.20 -9.62 11.87
CA PHE A 198 7.84 -10.87 11.48
C PHE A 198 9.33 -10.89 11.83
N ASN A 199 10.07 -9.80 11.61
CA ASN A 199 11.47 -9.70 11.97
C ASN A 199 11.70 -9.78 13.49
N GLU A 200 10.79 -9.18 14.29
CA GLU A 200 10.82 -9.29 15.75
C GLU A 200 10.58 -10.74 16.20
N VAL A 201 9.61 -11.43 15.61
CA VAL A 201 9.33 -12.85 15.87
C VAL A 201 10.55 -13.74 15.56
N LEU A 202 11.22 -13.51 14.44
CA LEU A 202 12.43 -14.26 14.07
C LEU A 202 13.59 -14.03 15.06
N LYS A 203 13.69 -12.85 15.64
CA LYS A 203 14.72 -12.54 16.66
C LYS A 203 14.38 -13.14 18.01
N GLU A 204 13.11 -13.08 18.41
CA GLU A 204 12.64 -13.60 19.70
C GLU A 204 12.81 -15.12 19.79
N LYS A 205 12.46 -15.86 18.73
CA LYS A 205 12.51 -17.32 18.66
C LYS A 205 11.81 -18.06 19.82
N ASP A 206 10.87 -17.38 20.48
CA ASP A 206 10.07 -17.89 21.58
C ASP A 206 8.58 -17.92 21.20
N PRO A 207 8.08 -19.05 20.67
CA PRO A 207 6.67 -19.18 20.28
C PRO A 207 5.68 -18.99 21.45
N GLU A 208 6.04 -19.34 22.67
CA GLU A 208 5.16 -19.15 23.84
C GLU A 208 4.93 -17.68 24.14
N LYS A 209 5.98 -16.89 24.08
CA LYS A 209 5.89 -15.44 24.28
C LYS A 209 5.07 -14.78 23.16
N ILE A 210 5.22 -15.24 21.90
CA ILE A 210 4.44 -14.75 20.78
C ILE A 210 2.96 -15.07 20.98
N ILE A 211 2.62 -16.33 21.30
CA ILE A 211 1.25 -16.76 21.60
C ILE A 211 0.67 -15.95 22.75
N LYS A 212 1.42 -15.76 23.83
CA LYS A 212 1.01 -14.93 24.97
C LYS A 212 0.71 -13.49 24.53
N THR A 213 1.56 -12.89 23.71
CA THR A 213 1.34 -11.53 23.18
C THR A 213 0.01 -11.45 22.42
N VAL A 214 -0.30 -12.45 21.58
CA VAL A 214 -1.56 -12.51 20.82
C VAL A 214 -2.77 -12.72 21.74
N ILE A 215 -2.63 -13.53 22.81
CA ILE A 215 -3.68 -13.69 23.85
C ILE A 215 -3.94 -12.37 24.56
N ASP A 216 -2.88 -11.74 25.07
CA ASP A 216 -2.94 -10.49 25.85
C ASP A 216 -3.52 -9.33 25.01
N SER A 217 -3.34 -9.35 23.67
CA SER A 217 -3.94 -8.38 22.74
C SER A 217 -5.47 -8.51 22.62
N GLY A 218 -6.04 -9.63 23.03
CA GLY A 218 -7.46 -9.92 22.85
C GLY A 218 -7.91 -10.08 21.39
N LEU A 219 -6.99 -10.29 20.44
CA LEU A 219 -7.30 -10.47 19.03
C LEU A 219 -8.27 -11.64 18.82
N ARG A 220 -9.34 -11.38 18.06
CA ARG A 220 -10.39 -12.37 17.76
C ARG A 220 -10.50 -12.65 16.26
N GLY A 221 -10.92 -13.88 15.96
CA GLY A 221 -11.28 -14.27 14.59
C GLY A 221 -12.43 -13.44 14.04
N ARG A 222 -12.42 -13.22 12.74
CA ARG A 222 -13.41 -12.40 12.01
C ARG A 222 -14.39 -13.23 11.16
N GLY A 223 -14.39 -14.55 11.32
CA GLY A 223 -15.30 -15.45 10.62
C GLY A 223 -16.69 -15.60 11.27
N GLY A 224 -17.07 -14.72 12.21
CA GLY A 224 -18.38 -14.69 12.89
C GLY A 224 -18.36 -15.22 14.32
N ALA A 225 -17.63 -16.29 14.65
CA ALA A 225 -17.60 -16.89 15.99
C ALA A 225 -16.80 -16.05 17.01
N GLY A 226 -15.92 -15.15 16.59
CA GLY A 226 -15.15 -14.29 17.48
C GLY A 226 -14.21 -15.01 18.45
N PHE A 227 -13.76 -16.22 18.11
CA PHE A 227 -12.87 -17.01 18.96
C PHE A 227 -11.52 -16.30 19.13
N LEU A 228 -10.92 -16.37 20.33
CA LEU A 228 -9.63 -15.75 20.62
C LEU A 228 -8.51 -16.38 19.78
N THR A 229 -7.86 -15.57 18.97
CA THR A 229 -6.83 -16.04 18.03
C THR A 229 -5.65 -16.68 18.76
N GLY A 230 -5.16 -16.08 19.84
CA GLY A 230 -4.04 -16.61 20.61
C GLY A 230 -4.36 -17.94 21.28
N GLU A 231 -5.59 -18.14 21.76
CA GLU A 231 -6.03 -19.44 22.28
C GLU A 231 -6.07 -20.52 21.21
N LYS A 232 -6.50 -20.15 19.99
CA LYS A 232 -6.47 -21.05 18.85
C LYS A 232 -5.04 -21.43 18.48
N TRP A 233 -4.11 -20.51 18.54
CA TRP A 233 -2.69 -20.78 18.28
C TRP A 233 -2.07 -21.68 19.34
N ARG A 234 -2.42 -21.50 20.62
CA ARG A 234 -1.99 -22.36 21.71
C ARG A 234 -2.43 -23.81 21.50
N GLN A 235 -3.72 -24.03 21.24
CA GLN A 235 -4.28 -25.36 20.96
C GLN A 235 -3.64 -26.00 19.71
N PHE A 236 -3.39 -25.21 18.66
CA PHE A 236 -2.74 -25.66 17.46
C PHE A 236 -1.30 -26.10 17.74
N ARG A 237 -0.56 -25.37 18.60
CA ARG A 237 0.80 -25.71 18.98
C ARG A 237 0.88 -27.05 19.70
N GLU A 238 -0.09 -27.35 20.58
CA GLU A 238 -0.19 -28.60 21.33
C GLU A 238 -0.63 -29.80 20.45
N GLY A 239 -1.21 -29.53 19.29
CA GLY A 239 -1.73 -30.55 18.38
C GLY A 239 -0.67 -31.39 17.68
N ALA A 240 -1.12 -32.50 17.07
CA ALA A 240 -0.27 -33.42 16.29
C ALA A 240 0.34 -32.77 15.05
N LYS A 241 1.44 -33.32 14.56
CA LYS A 241 2.07 -32.96 13.28
C LYS A 241 1.55 -33.86 12.15
N PRO A 242 1.52 -33.42 10.87
CA PRO A 242 1.98 -32.11 10.38
C PRO A 242 1.00 -30.97 10.71
N LYS A 243 1.52 -29.74 10.81
CA LYS A 243 0.74 -28.53 11.07
C LYS A 243 0.64 -27.70 9.79
N LEU A 244 -0.55 -27.18 9.51
CA LEU A 244 -0.83 -26.35 8.35
C LEU A 244 -1.49 -25.05 8.79
N VAL A 245 -1.04 -23.92 8.26
CA VAL A 245 -1.69 -22.61 8.42
C VAL A 245 -2.34 -22.23 7.09
N ILE A 246 -3.61 -21.87 7.12
CA ILE A 246 -4.38 -21.58 5.92
C ILE A 246 -4.98 -20.18 6.04
N ALA A 247 -4.68 -19.29 5.08
CA ALA A 247 -5.43 -18.05 4.90
C ALA A 247 -6.72 -18.35 4.15
N ASN A 248 -7.84 -18.13 4.81
CA ASN A 248 -9.14 -18.28 4.18
C ASN A 248 -9.64 -16.92 3.68
N GLY A 249 -9.72 -16.77 2.35
CA GLY A 249 -10.27 -15.59 1.67
C GLY A 249 -11.66 -15.81 1.11
N HIS A 250 -12.38 -16.87 1.50
CA HIS A 250 -13.73 -17.14 1.02
C HIS A 250 -14.73 -16.08 1.49
N GLU A 251 -15.52 -15.57 0.54
CA GLU A 251 -16.63 -14.63 0.79
C GLU A 251 -17.94 -15.41 0.61
N SER A 252 -18.47 -15.96 1.70
CA SER A 252 -19.69 -16.75 1.69
C SER A 252 -20.97 -15.91 1.56
N ASP A 253 -20.90 -14.65 1.99
CA ASP A 253 -22.01 -13.70 1.90
C ASP A 253 -21.98 -13.03 0.51
N PRO A 254 -23.06 -13.09 -0.30
CA PRO A 254 -23.08 -12.55 -1.66
C PRO A 254 -22.76 -11.07 -1.78
N ALA A 255 -23.01 -10.28 -0.74
CA ALA A 255 -22.71 -8.84 -0.71
C ALA A 255 -21.35 -8.51 -0.11
N ALA A 256 -20.64 -9.49 0.48
CA ALA A 256 -19.35 -9.27 1.11
C ALA A 256 -18.22 -9.21 0.07
N PHE A 257 -17.27 -8.31 0.27
CA PHE A 257 -16.03 -8.22 -0.51
C PHE A 257 -14.83 -7.76 0.34
N THR A 258 -14.90 -7.96 1.65
CA THR A 258 -13.90 -7.53 2.63
C THR A 258 -12.57 -8.25 2.45
N ASN A 259 -12.60 -9.57 2.26
CA ASN A 259 -11.40 -10.38 2.04
C ASN A 259 -10.76 -10.02 0.70
N ARG A 260 -11.58 -9.88 -0.34
CA ARG A 260 -11.13 -9.42 -1.66
C ARG A 260 -10.47 -8.04 -1.58
N ALA A 261 -11.12 -7.07 -0.93
CA ALA A 261 -10.57 -5.73 -0.79
C ALA A 261 -9.23 -5.73 -0.07
N LEU A 262 -9.06 -6.55 0.99
CA LEU A 262 -7.80 -6.70 1.70
C LEU A 262 -6.72 -7.34 0.81
N LEU A 263 -7.03 -8.44 0.15
CA LEU A 263 -6.07 -9.13 -0.72
C LEU A 263 -5.65 -8.30 -1.94
N GLU A 264 -6.56 -7.48 -2.48
CA GLU A 264 -6.27 -6.58 -3.60
C GLU A 264 -5.57 -5.27 -3.16
N SER A 265 -5.54 -4.95 -1.86
CA SER A 265 -4.94 -3.71 -1.34
C SER A 265 -3.63 -3.92 -0.60
N ASP A 266 -3.53 -4.99 0.18
CA ASP A 266 -2.40 -5.26 1.07
C ASP A 266 -2.18 -6.77 1.27
N PRO A 267 -1.90 -7.54 0.19
CA PRO A 267 -1.69 -8.98 0.27
C PRO A 267 -0.45 -9.33 1.12
N LEU A 268 0.53 -8.45 1.18
CA LEU A 268 1.77 -8.68 1.93
C LEU A 268 1.52 -8.67 3.44
N SER A 269 0.56 -7.90 3.95
CA SER A 269 0.17 -7.96 5.36
C SER A 269 -0.47 -9.30 5.74
N VAL A 270 -1.24 -9.88 4.82
CA VAL A 270 -1.81 -11.23 5.00
C VAL A 270 -0.71 -12.28 5.02
N LEU A 271 0.25 -12.17 4.10
CA LEU A 271 1.40 -13.09 4.07
C LEU A 271 2.25 -12.95 5.33
N GLU A 272 2.54 -11.73 5.80
CA GLU A 272 3.26 -11.52 7.06
C GLU A 272 2.55 -12.19 8.24
N GLY A 273 1.23 -12.03 8.34
CA GLY A 273 0.43 -12.70 9.37
C GLY A 273 0.51 -14.22 9.31
N LEU A 274 0.49 -14.81 8.10
CA LEU A 274 0.69 -16.26 7.90
C LEU A 274 2.07 -16.73 8.31
N MET A 275 3.11 -15.96 8.01
CA MET A 275 4.50 -16.30 8.35
C MET A 275 4.76 -16.20 9.84
N ILE A 276 4.02 -15.38 10.58
CA ILE A 276 4.10 -15.28 12.03
C ILE A 276 3.38 -16.45 12.71
N ALA A 277 2.27 -16.93 12.15
CA ALA A 277 1.46 -18.02 12.68
C ALA A 277 2.10 -19.40 12.45
#